data_1a2900c8e026042d82e82d03d8cef722
#
_entry.id   1a2900c8e026042d82e82d03d8cef722
#
_cell.length_a   1.000
_cell.length_b   1.000
_cell.length_c   1.000
_cell.angle_alpha   90.00
_cell.angle_beta   90.00
_cell.angle_gamma   90.00
#
_symmetry.space_group_name_H-M   'P 1'
#
loop_
_entity.id
_entity.type
_entity.pdbx_description
1 polymer ?
#
loop_
_entity_poly.entity_id
_entity_poly.type
_entity_poly.pdbx_seq_one_letter_code
_entity_poly.pdbx_strand_id
1 'polypeptide(L)'
;MTRGFAATSTREIAERVGIRQASLYYHFAGKDEILAELLQRSVRPTVDKVAKIEALVPPQTRATALYLLALIDIRTLTEAPHNVGILYGQSDVTSSEVYAEFHHARQELVDAYGRFGLQSASPSVAADTDARELGEMLMHSIEVVTDIRNAGAAVTPQRADRIAAAALRMCDVPNEAVATAVSTAANLLEEFHYEDVSNGEV
;
A
#
# COMPACT_ATOMS: atom_id res chain seq x y z
N MET A 1 17.74 -3.89 18.84
CA MET A 1 17.97 -4.96 17.86
C MET A 1 16.63 -5.61 17.57
N THR A 2 16.14 -5.50 16.34
CA THR A 2 14.99 -6.24 15.89
C THR A 2 15.43 -7.69 15.66
N ARG A 3 14.94 -8.62 16.49
CA ARG A 3 15.05 -10.05 16.22
C ARG A 3 14.11 -10.34 15.05
N GLY A 4 14.57 -11.04 14.03
CA GLY A 4 13.74 -11.41 12.87
C GLY A 4 12.53 -12.26 13.27
N PHE A 5 11.64 -12.52 12.34
CA PHE A 5 10.42 -13.31 12.55
C PHE A 5 10.72 -14.71 13.13
N ALA A 6 11.73 -15.41 12.59
CA ALA A 6 12.11 -16.74 13.06
C ALA A 6 12.49 -16.78 14.54
N ALA A 7 13.19 -15.76 15.03
CA ALA A 7 13.67 -15.68 16.42
C ALA A 7 12.62 -15.13 17.42
N THR A 8 11.42 -14.76 16.97
CA THR A 8 10.34 -14.23 17.81
C THR A 8 9.38 -15.36 18.18
N SER A 9 8.99 -15.45 19.46
CA SER A 9 8.00 -16.40 19.98
C SER A 9 6.68 -15.71 20.34
N THR A 10 5.57 -16.48 20.29
CA THR A 10 4.24 -16.00 20.73
C THR A 10 4.23 -15.56 22.19
N ARG A 11 5.09 -16.17 23.03
CA ARG A 11 5.25 -15.76 24.43
C ARG A 11 5.85 -14.36 24.54
N GLU A 12 6.93 -14.09 23.81
CA GLU A 12 7.56 -12.77 23.79
C GLU A 12 6.62 -11.68 23.23
N ILE A 13 5.82 -12.03 22.20
CA ILE A 13 4.78 -11.13 21.69
C ILE A 13 3.77 -10.81 22.78
N ALA A 14 3.21 -11.83 23.46
CA ALA A 14 2.22 -11.64 24.51
C ALA A 14 2.76 -10.81 25.69
N GLU A 15 3.99 -11.11 26.14
CA GLU A 15 4.67 -10.36 27.20
C GLU A 15 4.87 -8.88 26.81
N ARG A 16 5.24 -8.60 25.54
CA ARG A 16 5.47 -7.24 25.06
C ARG A 16 4.21 -6.41 24.92
N VAL A 17 3.10 -7.07 24.57
CA VAL A 17 1.75 -6.45 24.45
C VAL A 17 1.08 -6.34 25.82
N GLY A 18 1.60 -7.03 26.86
CA GLY A 18 1.05 -7.00 28.22
C GLY A 18 -0.19 -7.90 28.39
N ILE A 19 -0.31 -8.94 27.59
CA ILE A 19 -1.40 -9.92 27.68
C ILE A 19 -0.85 -11.32 28.08
N ARG A 20 -1.74 -12.21 28.52
CA ARG A 20 -1.39 -13.62 28.73
C ARG A 20 -1.26 -14.35 27.40
N GLN A 21 -0.31 -15.27 27.29
CA GLN A 21 -0.13 -16.08 26.08
C GLN A 21 -1.42 -16.85 25.70
N ALA A 22 -2.20 -17.31 26.68
CA ALA A 22 -3.49 -17.94 26.46
C ALA A 22 -4.51 -17.00 25.76
N SER A 23 -4.47 -15.71 26.09
CA SER A 23 -5.31 -14.70 25.43
C SER A 23 -4.88 -14.48 23.98
N LEU A 24 -3.58 -14.54 23.69
CA LEU A 24 -3.08 -14.45 22.32
C LEU A 24 -3.56 -15.65 21.48
N TYR A 25 -3.49 -16.87 22.04
CA TYR A 25 -3.96 -18.08 21.36
C TYR A 25 -5.48 -18.15 21.16
N TYR A 26 -6.26 -17.34 21.90
CA TYR A 26 -7.68 -17.18 21.66
C TYR A 26 -7.96 -16.47 20.32
N HIS A 27 -7.07 -15.57 19.90
CA HIS A 27 -7.23 -14.76 18.68
C HIS A 27 -6.42 -15.29 17.50
N PHE A 28 -5.27 -15.93 17.75
CA PHE A 28 -4.32 -16.36 16.72
C PHE A 28 -3.80 -17.76 17.06
N ALA A 29 -3.88 -18.70 16.13
CA ALA A 29 -3.36 -20.05 16.31
C ALA A 29 -1.83 -20.11 16.49
N GLY A 30 -1.11 -19.08 16.00
CA GLY A 30 0.34 -18.98 16.10
C GLY A 30 0.89 -17.66 15.59
N LYS A 31 2.23 -17.56 15.58
CA LYS A 31 2.91 -16.35 15.08
C LYS A 31 2.73 -16.15 13.58
N ASP A 32 2.54 -17.22 12.82
CA ASP A 32 2.30 -17.17 11.38
C ASP A 32 0.98 -16.49 11.06
N GLU A 33 -0.07 -16.76 11.84
CA GLU A 33 -1.37 -16.10 11.66
C GLU A 33 -1.31 -14.60 12.04
N ILE A 34 -0.52 -14.26 13.07
CA ILE A 34 -0.25 -12.85 13.39
C ILE A 34 0.49 -12.17 12.23
N LEU A 35 1.48 -12.85 11.65
CA LEU A 35 2.20 -12.34 10.48
C LEU A 35 1.27 -12.14 9.29
N ALA A 36 0.42 -13.15 8.98
CA ALA A 36 -0.57 -13.06 7.91
C ALA A 36 -1.46 -11.83 8.07
N GLU A 37 -2.02 -11.64 9.26
CA GLU A 37 -2.88 -10.49 9.56
C GLU A 37 -2.16 -9.15 9.37
N LEU A 38 -0.91 -9.04 9.86
CA LEU A 38 -0.11 -7.83 9.69
C LEU A 38 0.19 -7.53 8.22
N LEU A 39 0.54 -8.55 7.44
CA LEU A 39 0.82 -8.42 6.01
C LEU A 39 -0.45 -8.04 5.23
N GLN A 40 -1.58 -8.69 5.53
CA GLN A 40 -2.86 -8.36 4.89
C GLN A 40 -3.30 -6.92 5.17
N ARG A 41 -3.18 -6.46 6.41
CA ARG A 41 -3.50 -5.06 6.78
C ARG A 41 -2.65 -4.01 6.08
N SER A 42 -1.49 -4.39 5.54
CA SER A 42 -0.62 -3.45 4.83
C SER A 42 -0.93 -3.32 3.34
N VAL A 43 -1.74 -4.20 2.76
CA VAL A 43 -2.04 -4.20 1.32
C VAL A 43 -3.54 -4.21 1.00
N ARG A 44 -4.34 -5.03 1.69
CA ARG A 44 -5.78 -5.19 1.41
C ARG A 44 -6.56 -3.88 1.41
N PRO A 45 -6.38 -2.96 2.37
CA PRO A 45 -7.14 -1.70 2.36
C PRO A 45 -6.99 -0.89 1.07
N THR A 46 -5.83 -0.98 0.41
CA THR A 46 -5.60 -0.32 -0.89
C THR A 46 -6.22 -1.13 -2.03
N VAL A 47 -6.01 -2.45 -2.07
CA VAL A 47 -6.58 -3.34 -3.11
C VAL A 47 -8.10 -3.22 -3.16
N ASP A 48 -8.76 -3.23 -2.02
CA ASP A 48 -10.23 -3.16 -1.91
C ASP A 48 -10.81 -1.83 -2.43
N LYS A 49 -9.99 -0.77 -2.52
CA LYS A 49 -10.40 0.53 -3.10
C LYS A 49 -10.24 0.61 -4.62
N VAL A 50 -9.51 -0.33 -5.26
CA VAL A 50 -9.21 -0.26 -6.71
C VAL A 50 -10.48 -0.19 -7.56
N ALA A 51 -11.44 -1.08 -7.32
CA ALA A 51 -12.69 -1.10 -8.07
C ALA A 51 -13.51 0.20 -7.93
N LYS A 52 -13.49 0.79 -6.73
CA LYS A 52 -14.14 2.08 -6.47
C LYS A 52 -13.42 3.21 -7.22
N ILE A 53 -12.09 3.23 -7.23
CA ILE A 53 -11.31 4.20 -8.00
C ILE A 53 -11.69 4.10 -9.49
N GLU A 54 -11.75 2.88 -10.03
CA GLU A 54 -12.12 2.64 -11.43
C GLU A 54 -13.53 3.14 -11.77
N ALA A 55 -14.48 3.00 -10.85
CA ALA A 55 -15.86 3.45 -11.02
C ALA A 55 -16.00 4.97 -10.94
N LEU A 56 -15.27 5.63 -10.05
CA LEU A 56 -15.37 7.07 -9.80
C LEU A 56 -14.58 7.91 -10.81
N VAL A 57 -13.48 7.37 -11.34
CA VAL A 57 -12.58 8.14 -12.21
C VAL A 57 -12.82 7.79 -13.68
N PRO A 58 -13.30 8.73 -14.49
CA PRO A 58 -13.53 8.51 -15.92
C PRO A 58 -12.25 8.08 -16.66
N PRO A 59 -12.37 7.28 -17.74
CA PRO A 59 -11.23 6.82 -18.53
C PRO A 59 -10.30 7.93 -19.05
N GLN A 60 -10.85 9.12 -19.29
CA GLN A 60 -10.11 10.28 -19.80
C GLN A 60 -9.19 10.95 -18.75
N THR A 61 -9.37 10.62 -17.50
CA THR A 61 -8.62 11.20 -16.35
C THR A 61 -7.86 10.16 -15.57
N ARG A 62 -7.28 9.14 -16.24
CA ARG A 62 -6.57 8.02 -15.57
C ARG A 62 -5.38 8.46 -14.73
N ALA A 63 -4.75 9.59 -15.04
CA ALA A 63 -3.76 10.20 -14.16
C ALA A 63 -4.32 10.47 -12.74
N THR A 64 -5.60 10.85 -12.62
CA THR A 64 -6.29 10.99 -11.33
C THR A 64 -6.43 9.63 -10.62
N ALA A 65 -6.76 8.57 -11.37
CA ALA A 65 -6.87 7.22 -10.78
C ALA A 65 -5.53 6.72 -10.24
N LEU A 66 -4.45 6.89 -11.00
CA LEU A 66 -3.09 6.54 -10.56
C LEU A 66 -2.68 7.34 -9.32
N TYR A 67 -2.96 8.65 -9.31
CA TYR A 67 -2.64 9.51 -8.17
C TYR A 67 -3.43 9.10 -6.92
N LEU A 68 -4.75 8.83 -7.06
CA LEU A 68 -5.60 8.36 -5.97
C LEU A 68 -5.11 7.03 -5.40
N LEU A 69 -4.80 6.06 -6.27
CA LEU A 69 -4.27 4.77 -5.85
C LEU A 69 -2.99 4.96 -5.03
N ALA A 70 -2.03 5.74 -5.56
CA ALA A 70 -0.78 6.02 -4.89
C ALA A 70 -0.99 6.70 -3.52
N LEU A 71 -1.91 7.67 -3.44
CA LEU A 71 -2.16 8.40 -2.19
C LEU A 71 -2.87 7.53 -1.14
N ILE A 72 -3.81 6.68 -1.56
CA ILE A 72 -4.49 5.72 -0.67
C ILE A 72 -3.48 4.70 -0.15
N ASP A 73 -2.61 4.19 -1.01
CA ASP A 73 -1.57 3.23 -0.64
C ASP A 73 -0.57 3.84 0.36
N ILE A 74 -0.10 5.07 0.11
CA ILE A 74 0.74 5.81 1.07
C ILE A 74 0.03 5.94 2.42
N ARG A 75 -1.26 6.25 2.45
CA ARG A 75 -2.04 6.35 3.70
C ARG A 75 -2.11 5.00 4.40
N THR A 76 -2.48 3.93 3.70
CA THR A 76 -2.49 2.56 4.24
C THR A 76 -1.16 2.21 4.91
N LEU A 77 -0.03 2.50 4.24
CA LEU A 77 1.30 2.24 4.77
C LEU A 77 1.69 3.17 5.93
N THR A 78 1.16 4.39 6.00
CA THR A 78 1.50 5.37 7.04
C THR A 78 0.62 5.28 8.28
N GLU A 79 -0.65 4.96 8.12
CA GLU A 79 -1.64 4.87 9.21
C GLU A 79 -1.54 3.54 9.96
N ALA A 80 -0.98 2.50 9.33
CA ALA A 80 -0.68 1.26 10.01
C ALA A 80 0.17 1.52 11.28
N PRO A 81 -0.26 1.03 12.47
CA PRO A 81 0.40 1.33 13.74
C PRO A 81 1.85 0.85 13.79
N HIS A 82 2.18 -0.15 12.98
CA HIS A 82 3.51 -0.71 12.84
C HIS A 82 3.99 -0.63 11.39
N ASN A 83 5.29 -0.38 11.21
CA ASN A 83 5.89 -0.37 9.87
C ASN A 83 6.12 -1.81 9.38
N VAL A 84 5.06 -2.45 8.90
CA VAL A 84 5.09 -3.84 8.42
C VAL A 84 5.96 -4.01 7.18
N GLY A 85 6.14 -2.95 6.38
CA GLY A 85 6.97 -2.98 5.17
C GLY A 85 8.41 -3.43 5.38
N ILE A 86 8.95 -3.29 6.59
CA ILE A 86 10.28 -3.83 6.93
C ILE A 86 10.36 -5.36 6.87
N LEU A 87 9.21 -6.04 6.86
CA LEU A 87 9.14 -7.50 6.79
C LEU A 87 9.18 -8.03 5.35
N TYR A 88 8.86 -7.19 4.35
CA TYR A 88 8.69 -7.63 2.96
C TYR A 88 9.92 -8.30 2.35
N GLY A 89 11.12 -7.90 2.76
CA GLY A 89 12.38 -8.42 2.26
C GLY A 89 13.06 -9.44 3.18
N GLN A 90 12.44 -9.83 4.31
CA GLN A 90 13.07 -10.79 5.23
C GLN A 90 12.88 -12.22 4.71
N SER A 91 13.97 -12.97 4.57
CA SER A 91 13.96 -14.32 4.01
C SER A 91 13.13 -15.32 4.79
N ASP A 92 13.05 -15.19 6.10
CA ASP A 92 12.23 -16.03 6.99
C ASP A 92 10.73 -15.72 6.86
N VAL A 93 10.37 -14.51 6.43
CA VAL A 93 8.99 -14.12 6.11
C VAL A 93 8.63 -14.60 4.70
N THR A 94 9.47 -14.36 3.70
CA THR A 94 9.19 -14.70 2.30
C THR A 94 9.13 -16.22 2.05
N SER A 95 9.74 -17.03 2.90
CA SER A 95 9.65 -18.50 2.85
C SER A 95 8.46 -19.10 3.61
N SER A 96 7.67 -18.29 4.30
CA SER A 96 6.49 -18.74 5.04
C SER A 96 5.31 -19.01 4.10
N GLU A 97 4.48 -20.02 4.40
CA GLU A 97 3.26 -20.33 3.63
C GLU A 97 2.27 -19.14 3.63
N VAL A 98 2.18 -18.40 4.73
CA VAL A 98 1.31 -17.22 4.84
C VAL A 98 1.73 -16.07 3.91
N TYR A 99 2.98 -16.07 3.46
CA TYR A 99 3.47 -15.09 2.51
C TYR A 99 2.83 -15.24 1.12
N ALA A 100 2.36 -16.44 0.77
CA ALA A 100 1.74 -16.68 -0.53
C ALA A 100 0.45 -15.87 -0.73
N GLU A 101 -0.41 -15.78 0.29
CA GLU A 101 -1.65 -14.97 0.24
C GLU A 101 -1.33 -13.47 0.16
N PHE A 102 -0.36 -13.01 0.95
CA PHE A 102 0.12 -11.63 0.86
C PHE A 102 0.67 -11.33 -0.52
N HIS A 103 1.48 -12.23 -1.09
CA HIS A 103 2.05 -12.08 -2.42
C HIS A 103 0.96 -11.96 -3.49
N HIS A 104 -0.13 -12.73 -3.36
CA HIS A 104 -1.27 -12.63 -4.27
C HIS A 104 -1.94 -11.24 -4.19
N ALA A 105 -2.27 -10.77 -2.98
CA ALA A 105 -2.84 -9.43 -2.80
C ALA A 105 -1.90 -8.32 -3.30
N ARG A 106 -0.59 -8.49 -3.05
CA ARG A 106 0.42 -7.56 -3.56
C ARG A 106 0.47 -7.56 -5.09
N GLN A 107 0.30 -8.72 -5.73
CA GLN A 107 0.25 -8.82 -7.19
C GLN A 107 -0.99 -8.13 -7.76
N GLU A 108 -2.17 -8.26 -7.12
CA GLU A 108 -3.37 -7.51 -7.51
C GLU A 108 -3.10 -5.99 -7.51
N LEU A 109 -2.34 -5.50 -6.52
CA LEU A 109 -1.97 -4.09 -6.43
C LEU A 109 -0.98 -3.68 -7.52
N VAL A 110 0.04 -4.50 -7.80
CA VAL A 110 0.97 -4.30 -8.93
C VAL A 110 0.21 -4.20 -10.24
N ASP A 111 -0.75 -5.10 -10.47
CA ASP A 111 -1.57 -5.13 -11.67
C ASP A 111 -2.43 -3.86 -11.79
N ALA A 112 -2.97 -3.35 -10.68
CA ALA A 112 -3.70 -2.08 -10.65
C ALA A 112 -2.80 -0.89 -11.00
N TYR A 113 -1.61 -0.82 -10.39
CA TYR A 113 -0.60 0.20 -10.73
C TYR A 113 -0.19 0.15 -12.19
N GLY A 114 0.05 -1.04 -12.73
CA GLY A 114 0.40 -1.23 -14.13
C GLY A 114 -0.69 -0.78 -15.09
N ARG A 115 -1.94 -1.16 -14.81
CA ARG A 115 -3.10 -0.73 -15.63
C ARG A 115 -3.26 0.79 -15.61
N PHE A 116 -3.28 1.42 -14.43
CA PHE A 116 -3.45 2.87 -14.32
C PHE A 116 -2.23 3.62 -14.84
N GLY A 117 -1.04 3.07 -14.61
CA GLY A 117 0.22 3.59 -15.13
C GLY A 117 0.22 3.66 -16.66
N LEU A 118 -0.01 2.54 -17.35
CA LEU A 118 -0.03 2.50 -18.82
C LEU A 118 -1.14 3.37 -19.41
N GLN A 119 -2.32 3.44 -18.78
CA GLN A 119 -3.40 4.31 -19.23
C GLN A 119 -3.10 5.81 -19.08
N SER A 120 -2.12 6.15 -18.25
CA SER A 120 -1.67 7.52 -17.98
C SER A 120 -0.38 7.87 -18.70
N ALA A 121 0.37 6.85 -19.14
CA ALA A 121 1.70 6.99 -19.69
C ALA A 121 1.72 7.72 -21.03
N SER A 122 2.81 8.45 -21.28
CA SER A 122 3.11 8.97 -22.61
C SER A 122 3.35 7.82 -23.60
N PRO A 123 3.17 8.06 -24.92
CA PRO A 123 3.48 7.03 -25.91
C PRO A 123 4.90 6.49 -25.84
N SER A 124 5.86 7.31 -25.41
CA SER A 124 7.25 6.89 -25.22
C SER A 124 7.40 5.87 -24.09
N VAL A 125 6.83 6.16 -22.92
CA VAL A 125 6.87 5.24 -21.77
C VAL A 125 6.09 3.96 -22.09
N ALA A 126 4.92 4.06 -22.70
CA ALA A 126 4.10 2.91 -23.06
C ALA A 126 4.75 2.00 -24.12
N ALA A 127 5.68 2.51 -24.93
CA ALA A 127 6.43 1.72 -25.91
C ALA A 127 7.63 0.99 -25.30
N ASP A 128 8.18 1.51 -24.19
CA ASP A 128 9.41 1.02 -23.59
C ASP A 128 9.18 0.06 -22.39
N THR A 129 7.95 -0.08 -21.91
CA THR A 129 7.64 -0.93 -20.73
C THR A 129 6.29 -1.64 -20.88
N ASP A 130 6.12 -2.75 -20.19
CA ASP A 130 4.83 -3.42 -20.07
C ASP A 130 4.11 -3.07 -18.74
N ALA A 131 2.85 -3.52 -18.62
CA ALA A 131 2.02 -3.23 -17.45
C ALA A 131 2.63 -3.76 -16.15
N ARG A 132 3.25 -4.93 -16.19
CA ARG A 132 3.81 -5.57 -15.01
C ARG A 132 5.06 -4.83 -14.53
N GLU A 133 5.98 -4.57 -15.44
CA GLU A 133 7.22 -3.86 -15.14
C GLU A 133 6.92 -2.45 -14.61
N LEU A 134 6.06 -1.71 -15.30
CA LEU A 134 5.65 -0.38 -14.84
C LEU A 134 4.94 -0.44 -13.49
N GLY A 135 4.07 -1.42 -13.28
CA GLY A 135 3.37 -1.63 -12.01
C GLY A 135 4.33 -1.90 -10.84
N GLU A 136 5.33 -2.76 -11.05
CA GLU A 136 6.38 -3.03 -10.07
C GLU A 136 7.18 -1.77 -9.73
N MET A 137 7.60 -1.00 -10.75
CA MET A 137 8.32 0.26 -10.56
C MET A 137 7.50 1.29 -9.78
N LEU A 138 6.25 1.49 -10.16
CA LEU A 138 5.34 2.44 -9.52
C LEU A 138 5.11 2.06 -8.05
N MET A 139 4.77 0.79 -7.78
CA MET A 139 4.53 0.33 -6.42
C MET A 139 5.77 0.46 -5.54
N HIS A 140 6.96 0.08 -6.02
CA HIS A 140 8.19 0.26 -5.27
C HIS A 140 8.49 1.74 -4.98
N SER A 141 8.12 2.65 -5.89
CA SER A 141 8.26 4.09 -5.63
C SER A 141 7.38 4.58 -4.47
N ILE A 142 6.26 3.92 -4.22
CA ILE A 142 5.38 4.20 -3.08
C ILE A 142 5.91 3.55 -1.80
N GLU A 143 6.44 2.34 -1.88
CA GLU A 143 7.01 1.61 -0.75
C GLU A 143 8.19 2.34 -0.08
N VAL A 144 8.79 3.35 -0.70
CA VAL A 144 9.76 4.27 -0.06
C VAL A 144 9.25 4.86 1.26
N VAL A 145 7.94 4.91 1.43
CA VAL A 145 7.28 5.33 2.68
C VAL A 145 7.70 4.44 3.86
N THR A 146 7.88 3.15 3.63
CA THR A 146 8.32 2.21 4.67
C THR A 146 9.75 2.51 5.15
N ASP A 147 10.64 2.88 4.23
CA ASP A 147 12.02 3.28 4.57
C ASP A 147 12.06 4.61 5.34
N ILE A 148 11.22 5.58 4.91
CA ILE A 148 11.07 6.86 5.60
C ILE A 148 10.63 6.63 7.05
N ARG A 149 9.62 5.78 7.28
CA ARG A 149 9.14 5.42 8.61
C ARG A 149 10.20 4.65 9.42
N ASN A 150 10.93 3.76 8.78
CA ASN A 150 12.01 3.00 9.42
C ASN A 150 13.16 3.91 9.89
N ALA A 151 13.42 4.99 9.17
CA ALA A 151 14.37 6.04 9.56
C ALA A 151 13.81 6.97 10.66
N GLY A 152 12.61 6.73 11.18
CA GLY A 152 11.96 7.55 12.21
C GLY A 152 11.43 8.90 11.70
N ALA A 153 11.35 9.09 10.38
CA ALA A 153 10.86 10.32 9.79
C ALA A 153 9.35 10.26 9.52
N ALA A 154 8.67 11.40 9.70
CA ALA A 154 7.25 11.50 9.41
C ALA A 154 6.97 11.60 7.89
N VAL A 155 5.89 10.95 7.47
CA VAL A 155 5.30 11.14 6.16
C VAL A 155 4.17 12.16 6.30
N THR A 156 4.52 13.44 6.11
CA THR A 156 3.53 14.52 6.16
C THR A 156 2.61 14.46 4.93
N PRO A 157 1.39 15.05 4.98
CA PRO A 157 0.50 15.13 3.81
C PRO A 157 1.22 15.67 2.55
N GLN A 158 2.00 16.74 2.70
CA GLN A 158 2.74 17.33 1.57
C GLN A 158 3.84 16.40 1.04
N ARG A 159 4.38 15.51 1.89
CA ARG A 159 5.34 14.49 1.46
C ARG A 159 4.64 13.38 0.71
N ALA A 160 3.48 12.94 1.19
CA ALA A 160 2.62 11.97 0.53
C ALA A 160 2.23 12.44 -0.87
N ASP A 161 1.75 13.69 -1.00
CA ASP A 161 1.40 14.30 -2.28
C ASP A 161 2.58 14.30 -3.26
N ARG A 162 3.79 14.62 -2.78
CA ARG A 162 4.99 14.61 -3.65
C ARG A 162 5.37 13.22 -4.12
N ILE A 163 5.23 12.20 -3.27
CA ILE A 163 5.50 10.81 -3.62
C ILE A 163 4.46 10.33 -4.65
N ALA A 164 3.17 10.55 -4.40
CA ALA A 164 2.11 10.20 -5.33
C ALA A 164 2.26 10.92 -6.69
N ALA A 165 2.60 12.20 -6.68
CA ALA A 165 2.86 12.95 -7.91
C ALA A 165 4.15 12.49 -8.65
N ALA A 166 5.12 11.90 -7.94
CA ALA A 166 6.31 11.33 -8.58
C ALA A 166 5.93 10.09 -9.42
N ALA A 167 4.97 9.26 -8.96
CA ALA A 167 4.47 8.13 -9.74
C ALA A 167 3.88 8.59 -11.10
N LEU A 168 3.15 9.70 -11.14
CA LEU A 168 2.66 10.27 -12.40
C LEU A 168 3.81 10.74 -13.31
N ARG A 169 4.87 11.31 -12.73
CA ARG A 169 6.03 11.76 -13.52
C ARG A 169 6.85 10.60 -14.08
N MET A 170 6.85 9.44 -13.42
CA MET A 170 7.45 8.21 -13.97
C MET A 170 6.71 7.75 -15.24
N CYS A 171 5.41 8.05 -15.35
CA CYS A 171 4.61 7.81 -16.55
C CYS A 171 4.73 8.94 -17.60
N ASP A 172 5.61 9.92 -17.38
CA ASP A 172 5.78 11.11 -18.23
C ASP A 172 4.46 11.90 -18.42
N VAL A 173 3.65 11.98 -17.35
CA VAL A 173 2.42 12.78 -17.33
C VAL A 173 2.79 14.26 -17.29
N PRO A 174 2.25 15.11 -18.19
CA PRO A 174 2.54 16.54 -18.21
C PRO A 174 2.20 17.24 -16.89
N ASN A 175 3.00 18.22 -16.48
CA ASN A 175 2.82 18.91 -15.19
C ASN A 175 1.43 19.50 -14.99
N GLU A 176 0.80 20.00 -16.05
CA GLU A 176 -0.58 20.52 -16.00
C GLU A 176 -1.58 19.40 -15.68
N ALA A 177 -1.42 18.22 -16.28
CA ALA A 177 -2.25 17.04 -16.01
C ALA A 177 -1.99 16.50 -14.58
N VAL A 178 -0.74 16.56 -14.10
CA VAL A 178 -0.42 16.23 -12.69
C VAL A 178 -1.16 17.18 -11.74
N ALA A 179 -1.14 18.49 -11.98
CA ALA A 179 -1.83 19.48 -11.15
C ALA A 179 -3.36 19.24 -11.16
N THR A 180 -3.92 18.92 -12.33
CA THR A 180 -5.34 18.57 -12.47
C THR A 180 -5.68 17.30 -11.70
N ALA A 181 -4.84 16.26 -11.80
CA ALA A 181 -5.03 15.00 -11.07
C ALA A 181 -5.03 15.23 -9.55
N VAL A 182 -4.10 16.01 -9.02
CA VAL A 182 -4.02 16.37 -7.60
C VAL A 182 -5.29 17.08 -7.13
N SER A 183 -5.74 18.11 -7.86
CA SER A 183 -6.93 18.89 -7.47
C SER A 183 -8.22 18.08 -7.55
N THR A 184 -8.37 17.22 -8.58
CA THR A 184 -9.54 16.35 -8.73
C THR A 184 -9.56 15.27 -7.66
N ALA A 185 -8.40 14.67 -7.36
CA ALA A 185 -8.28 13.65 -6.33
C ALA A 185 -8.64 14.17 -4.93
N ALA A 186 -8.30 15.43 -4.61
CA ALA A 186 -8.65 16.03 -3.33
C ALA A 186 -10.17 16.03 -3.09
N ASN A 187 -10.96 16.31 -4.11
CA ASN A 187 -12.42 16.28 -4.02
C ASN A 187 -12.97 14.85 -3.87
N LEU A 188 -12.38 13.88 -4.60
CA LEU A 188 -12.81 12.49 -4.55
C LEU A 188 -12.43 11.78 -3.24
N LEU A 189 -11.34 12.18 -2.60
CA LEU A 189 -10.90 11.60 -1.33
C LEU A 189 -11.95 11.75 -0.20
N GLU A 190 -12.76 12.79 -0.23
CA GLU A 190 -13.86 12.97 0.72
C GLU A 190 -14.86 11.82 0.63
N GLU A 191 -15.11 11.28 -0.57
CA GLU A 191 -16.03 10.16 -0.79
C GLU A 191 -15.49 8.85 -0.19
N PHE A 192 -14.15 8.67 -0.15
CA PHE A 192 -13.53 7.51 0.47
C PHE A 192 -13.56 7.55 2.00
N HIS A 193 -13.51 8.74 2.60
CA HIS A 193 -13.56 8.90 4.06
C HIS A 193 -14.96 8.69 4.64
N TYR A 194 -16.00 9.08 3.91
CA TYR A 194 -17.38 9.00 4.41
C TYR A 194 -17.85 7.55 4.59
N GLU A 195 -17.40 6.63 3.75
CA GLU A 195 -17.76 5.20 3.83
C GLU A 195 -16.99 4.43 4.90
N ASP A 196 -15.73 4.79 5.18
CA ASP A 196 -14.93 4.14 6.22
C ASP A 196 -15.52 4.44 7.61
N VAL A 197 -16.14 5.61 7.80
CA VAL A 197 -16.85 5.99 9.04
C VAL A 197 -18.21 5.30 9.14
N SER A 198 -18.93 5.10 8.04
CA SER A 198 -20.25 4.46 8.03
C SER A 198 -20.19 2.92 8.14
N ASN A 199 -19.07 2.30 7.76
CA ASN A 199 -18.87 0.84 7.86
C ASN A 199 -18.14 0.42 9.16
N GLY A 200 -17.70 1.36 9.97
CA GLY A 200 -17.01 1.12 11.26
C GLY A 200 -17.91 1.11 12.50
N GLU A 201 -19.22 1.33 12.35
CA GLU A 201 -20.19 1.21 13.42
C GLU A 201 -20.96 -0.13 13.32
N VAL A 202 -20.33 -1.23 13.71
CA VAL A 202 -21.01 -2.44 14.25
C VAL A 202 -20.13 -3.13 15.27
#